data_4ba6619ca7bd47aa398a16dc30d8f387
#
_entry.id   4ba6619ca7bd47aa398a16dc30d8f387
#
_cell.length_a   1.000
_cell.length_b   1.000
_cell.length_c   1.000
_cell.angle_alpha   90.00
_cell.angle_beta   90.00
_cell.angle_gamma   90.00
#
_symmetry.space_group_name_H-M   'P 1'
#
loop_
_entity.id
_entity.type
_entity.pdbx_description
1 polymer ?
#
loop_
_entity_poly.entity_id
_entity_poly.type
_entity_poly.pdbx_seq_one_letter_code
_entity_poly.pdbx_strand_id
1 'polypeptide(L)'
;GDDAYGDIPVNLAQVMLGSTIRVRTPQGKKVNVRITAGTQPEAVLRLRGMGFADRGRQGDLYIRTHLRLPEPGDEELRGKLAELFRDMGMKF
;
A
#
# COMPACT_ATOMS: atom_id res chain seq x y z
N GLY A 1 -7.81 -5.80 22.64
CA GLY A 1 -6.57 -5.14 22.74
C GLY A 1 -6.54 -3.70 22.29
N ASP A 2 -5.35 -3.17 22.33
CA ASP A 2 -5.13 -1.77 21.99
C ASP A 2 -4.69 -1.58 20.54
N ASP A 3 -4.77 -2.64 19.76
CA ASP A 3 -4.42 -2.58 18.33
C ASP A 3 -5.50 -1.88 17.53
N ALA A 4 -5.06 -1.17 16.52
CA ALA A 4 -5.95 -0.50 15.60
C ALA A 4 -5.81 -1.12 14.21
N TYR A 5 -6.86 -1.03 13.41
CA TYR A 5 -6.90 -1.61 12.08
C TYR A 5 -7.40 -0.56 11.10
N GLY A 6 -6.78 -0.52 9.95
CA GLY A 6 -7.15 0.41 8.90
C GLY A 6 -6.90 -0.18 7.52
N ASP A 7 -7.38 0.53 6.52
CA ASP A 7 -7.25 0.16 5.12
C ASP A 7 -6.76 1.36 4.34
N ILE A 8 -5.90 1.12 3.35
CA ILE A 8 -5.44 2.18 2.45
C ILE A 8 -5.45 1.68 1.01
N PRO A 9 -5.84 2.54 0.07
CA PRO A 9 -5.66 2.21 -1.34
C PRO A 9 -4.20 2.41 -1.74
N VAL A 10 -3.71 1.53 -2.58
CA VAL A 10 -2.39 1.66 -3.21
C VAL A 10 -2.56 1.45 -4.70
N ASN A 11 -1.73 2.11 -5.48
CA ASN A 11 -1.75 1.94 -6.93
C ASN A 11 -0.66 0.98 -7.39
N LEU A 12 -0.74 0.60 -8.66
CA LEU A 12 0.17 -0.37 -9.24
C LEU A 12 1.63 0.10 -9.21
N ALA A 13 1.87 1.38 -9.44
CA ALA A 13 3.21 1.92 -9.42
C ALA A 13 3.82 1.86 -8.01
N GLN A 14 3.02 2.17 -6.99
CA GLN A 14 3.49 2.13 -5.61
C GLN A 14 3.91 0.72 -5.18
N VAL A 15 3.13 -0.29 -5.55
CA VAL A 15 3.43 -1.67 -5.12
C VAL A 15 4.54 -2.30 -5.96
N MET A 16 4.69 -1.93 -7.22
CA MET A 16 5.71 -2.50 -8.08
C MET A 16 7.07 -1.84 -7.91
N LEU A 17 7.09 -0.54 -7.76
CA LEU A 17 8.34 0.24 -7.69
C LEU A 17 8.75 0.58 -6.26
N GLY A 18 7.83 0.47 -5.33
CA GLY A 18 8.02 0.95 -3.98
C GLY A 18 7.68 2.43 -3.87
N SER A 19 7.30 2.84 -2.68
CA SER A 19 6.90 4.22 -2.43
C SER A 19 6.90 4.49 -0.93
N THR A 20 6.90 5.75 -0.57
CA THR A 20 6.64 6.17 0.80
C THR A 20 5.28 6.85 0.83
N ILE A 21 4.39 6.37 1.67
CA ILE A 21 3.06 6.93 1.84
C ILE A 21 2.91 7.50 3.24
N ARG A 22 1.94 8.37 3.39
CA ARG A 22 1.66 9.00 4.67
C ARG A 22 0.36 8.43 5.23
N VAL A 23 0.42 7.93 6.45
CA VAL A 23 -0.71 7.28 7.13
C VAL A 23 -1.04 8.04 8.40
N ARG A 24 -2.33 8.21 8.67
CA ARG A 24 -2.79 8.82 9.91
C ARG A 24 -2.98 7.75 10.98
N THR A 25 -2.39 7.98 12.14
CA THR A 25 -2.55 7.08 13.30
C THR A 25 -3.84 7.41 14.07
N PRO A 26 -4.30 6.52 14.95
CA PRO A 26 -5.45 6.80 15.81
C PRO A 26 -5.29 8.06 16.68
N GLN A 27 -4.07 8.45 17.00
CA GLN A 27 -3.82 9.67 17.76
C GLN A 27 -3.83 10.93 16.90
N GLY A 28 -4.10 10.79 15.60
CA GLY A 28 -4.14 11.91 14.69
C GLY A 28 -2.80 12.34 14.12
N LYS A 29 -1.74 11.62 14.42
CA LYS A 29 -0.42 11.87 13.85
C LYS A 29 -0.32 11.29 12.47
N LYS A 30 0.49 11.93 11.62
CA LYS A 30 0.80 11.41 10.29
C LYS A 30 2.20 10.83 10.33
N VAL A 31 2.34 9.58 9.88
CA VAL A 31 3.63 8.89 9.82
C VAL A 31 3.91 8.44 8.41
N ASN A 32 5.18 8.44 8.03
CA ASN A 32 5.60 7.93 6.73
C ASN A 32 5.78 6.43 6.82
N VAL A 33 5.20 5.71 5.86
CA VAL A 33 5.26 4.26 5.79
C VAL A 33 5.85 3.86 4.46
N ARG A 34 6.84 2.99 4.48
CA ARG A 34 7.48 2.48 3.28
C ARG A 34 6.68 1.31 2.71
N ILE A 35 6.29 1.43 1.44
CA ILE A 35 5.78 0.33 0.64
C ILE A 35 6.97 -0.21 -0.15
N THR A 36 7.38 -1.44 0.12
CA THR A 36 8.50 -2.05 -0.59
C THR A 36 8.06 -2.52 -1.98
N ALA A 37 8.98 -2.44 -2.94
CA ALA A 37 8.72 -2.96 -4.28
C ALA A 37 8.35 -4.44 -4.22
N GLY A 38 7.33 -4.83 -4.96
CA GLY A 38 6.84 -6.20 -4.97
C GLY A 38 5.81 -6.53 -3.89
N THR A 39 5.32 -5.51 -3.18
CA THR A 39 4.24 -5.70 -2.20
C THR A 39 3.02 -6.31 -2.89
N GLN A 40 2.51 -7.41 -2.35
CA GLN A 40 1.38 -8.12 -2.93
C GLN A 40 0.05 -7.50 -2.50
N PRO A 41 -1.01 -7.68 -3.30
CA PRO A 41 -2.34 -7.22 -2.92
C PRO A 41 -2.78 -7.79 -1.57
N GLU A 42 -3.54 -7.02 -0.82
CA GLU A 42 -4.04 -7.39 0.51
C GLU A 42 -2.95 -7.58 1.56
N ALA A 43 -1.71 -7.15 1.29
CA ALA A 43 -0.65 -7.19 2.29
C ALA A 43 -1.02 -6.33 3.48
N VAL A 44 -0.66 -6.78 4.67
CA VAL A 44 -0.91 -6.05 5.90
C VAL A 44 0.41 -5.49 6.41
N LEU A 45 0.43 -4.19 6.64
CA LEU A 45 1.58 -3.47 7.19
C LEU A 45 1.36 -3.29 8.67
N ARG A 46 2.34 -3.71 9.48
CA ARG A 46 2.29 -3.53 10.93
C ARG A 46 3.15 -2.33 11.33
N LEU A 47 2.53 -1.37 11.99
CA LEU A 47 3.21 -0.21 12.53
C LEU A 47 3.25 -0.35 14.04
N ARG A 48 4.40 -0.74 14.55
CA ARG A 48 4.56 -1.03 15.99
C ARG A 48 4.41 0.24 16.81
N GLY A 49 3.62 0.13 17.88
CA GLY A 49 3.42 1.23 18.79
C GLY A 49 2.56 2.36 18.25
N MET A 50 1.88 2.16 17.10
CA MET A 50 1.08 3.19 16.46
C MET A 50 -0.43 2.94 16.57
N GLY A 51 -0.83 1.96 17.39
CA GLY A 51 -2.22 1.68 17.69
C GLY A 51 -2.79 2.61 18.75
N PHE A 52 -3.81 2.16 19.44
CA PHE A 52 -4.40 2.93 20.53
C PHE A 52 -3.49 2.92 21.75
N ALA A 53 -3.49 4.04 22.48
CA ALA A 53 -2.82 4.14 23.76
C ALA A 53 -3.88 4.04 24.88
N ASP A 54 -3.63 3.19 25.87
CA ASP A 54 -4.51 3.03 27.02
C ASP A 54 -3.69 2.64 28.24
N ARG A 55 -3.79 3.43 29.30
CA ARG A 55 -3.16 3.17 30.59
C ARG A 55 -1.68 2.85 30.48
N GLY A 56 -0.94 3.58 29.66
CA GLY A 56 0.48 3.37 29.45
C GLY A 56 0.82 2.24 28.51
N ARG A 57 -0.16 1.55 27.98
CA ARG A 57 0.02 0.55 26.93
C ARG A 57 -0.18 1.19 25.57
N GLN A 58 0.58 0.73 24.61
CA GLN A 58 0.43 1.17 23.23
C GLN A 58 0.36 -0.06 22.35
N GLY A 59 -0.74 -0.21 21.64
CA GLY A 59 -0.92 -1.27 20.68
C GLY A 59 -0.25 -0.93 19.36
N ASP A 60 -0.47 -1.78 18.39
CA ASP A 60 0.07 -1.62 17.06
C ASP A 60 -1.04 -1.20 16.08
N LEU A 61 -0.64 -0.60 14.97
CA LEU A 61 -1.55 -0.27 13.88
C LEU A 61 -1.31 -1.24 12.73
N TYR A 62 -2.36 -1.92 12.32
CA TYR A 62 -2.34 -2.83 11.18
C TYR A 62 -3.08 -2.19 10.02
N ILE A 63 -2.41 -2.05 8.89
CA ILE A 63 -3.00 -1.42 7.71
C ILE A 63 -3.02 -2.43 6.58
N ARG A 64 -4.22 -2.74 6.09
CA ARG A 64 -4.39 -3.58 4.92
C ARG A 64 -4.34 -2.73 3.66
N THR A 65 -3.50 -3.12 2.74
CA THR A 65 -3.40 -2.44 1.44
C THR A 65 -4.44 -3.00 0.50
N HIS A 66 -5.05 -2.13 -0.29
CA HIS A 66 -6.02 -2.51 -1.33
C HIS A 66 -5.53 -1.98 -2.66
N LEU A 67 -5.14 -2.87 -3.55
CA LEU A 67 -4.65 -2.49 -4.87
C LEU A 67 -5.80 -1.96 -5.72
N ARG A 68 -5.59 -0.80 -6.29
CA ARG A 68 -6.48 -0.21 -7.28
C ARG A 68 -5.74 -0.10 -8.60
N LEU A 69 -6.33 -0.66 -9.65
CA LEU A 69 -5.76 -0.58 -10.98
C LEU A 69 -6.16 0.73 -11.62
N PRO A 70 -5.27 1.33 -12.43
CA PRO A 70 -5.62 2.54 -13.17
C PRO A 70 -6.56 2.21 -14.34
N GLU A 71 -7.16 3.25 -14.90
CA GLU A 71 -7.87 3.11 -16.18
C GLU A 71 -6.86 2.71 -17.25
N PRO A 72 -7.30 1.90 -18.26
CA PRO A 72 -6.38 1.38 -19.29
C PRO A 72 -5.70 2.47 -20.14
N GLY A 73 -6.31 3.64 -20.24
CA GLY A 73 -5.78 4.69 -21.08
C GLY A 73 -6.17 4.54 -22.55
N ASP A 74 -5.53 5.35 -23.39
CA ASP A 74 -5.77 5.32 -24.84
C ASP A 74 -4.99 4.18 -25.51
N GLU A 75 -5.18 4.07 -26.83
CA GLU A 75 -4.54 3.02 -27.60
C GLU A 75 -3.03 3.10 -27.58
N GLU A 76 -2.47 4.30 -27.64
CA GLU A 76 -1.02 4.49 -27.58
C GLU A 76 -0.44 4.02 -26.26
N LEU A 77 -1.09 4.39 -25.16
CA LEU A 77 -0.65 3.97 -23.83
C LEU A 77 -0.78 2.47 -23.64
N ARG A 78 -1.87 1.87 -24.10
CA ARG A 78 -2.05 0.42 -24.05
C ARG A 78 -0.98 -0.31 -24.85
N GLY A 79 -0.54 0.26 -25.98
CA GLY A 79 0.56 -0.30 -26.76
C GLY A 79 1.86 -0.36 -25.97
N LYS A 80 2.17 0.71 -25.24
CA LYS A 80 3.35 0.74 -24.37
C LYS A 80 3.23 -0.25 -23.21
N LEU A 81 2.05 -0.38 -22.64
CA LEU A 81 1.80 -1.35 -21.57
C LEU A 81 1.98 -2.78 -22.08
N ALA A 82 1.45 -3.08 -23.26
CA ALA A 82 1.58 -4.43 -23.84
C ALA A 82 3.05 -4.80 -24.04
N GLU A 83 3.85 -3.88 -24.55
CA GLU A 83 5.28 -4.10 -24.73
C GLU A 83 5.98 -4.37 -23.40
N LEU A 84 5.68 -3.54 -22.40
CA LEU A 84 6.25 -3.69 -21.07
C LEU A 84 5.85 -5.03 -20.43
N PHE A 85 4.59 -5.41 -20.55
CA PHE A 85 4.10 -6.67 -19.97
C PHE A 85 4.75 -7.89 -20.64
N ARG A 86 5.01 -7.83 -21.96
CA ARG A 86 5.75 -8.88 -22.64
C ARG A 86 7.19 -8.97 -22.13
N ASP A 87 7.83 -7.81 -21.93
CA ASP A 87 9.18 -7.77 -21.36
C ASP A 87 9.23 -8.38 -19.96
N MET A 88 8.13 -8.25 -19.21
CA MET A 88 7.99 -8.84 -17.88
C MET A 88 7.62 -10.33 -17.92
N GLY A 89 7.46 -10.91 -19.11
CA GLY A 89 7.13 -12.32 -19.25
C GLY A 89 5.67 -12.67 -19.12
N MET A 90 4.79 -11.68 -19.14
CA MET A 90 3.35 -11.93 -19.07
C MET A 90 2.86 -12.41 -20.45
N LYS A 91 1.94 -13.36 -20.41
CA LYS A 91 1.29 -13.89 -21.62
C LYS A 91 -0.14 -13.41 -21.67
N PHE A 92 -0.51 -12.88 -22.82
CA PHE A 92 -1.87 -12.37 -23.01
C PHE A 92 -2.25 -12.30 -24.48
#